data_0c086d426fce9dad8ec1141dad083e50
#
_entry.id   0c086d426fce9dad8ec1141dad083e50
#
_cell.length_a   1.000
_cell.length_b   1.000
_cell.length_c   1.000
_cell.angle_alpha   90.00
_cell.angle_beta   90.00
_cell.angle_gamma   90.00
#
_symmetry.space_group_name_H-M   'P 1'
#
loop_
_entity.id
_entity.type
_entity.pdbx_description
1 polymer ?
#
loop_
_entity_poly.entity_id
_entity_poly.type
_entity_poly.pdbx_seq_one_letter_code
_entity_poly.pdbx_strand_id
1 'polypeptide(L)'
;VSMMYDRLTLGMRYLAKSSNLLCSIGPDMEGELRVLCNSLKHENIYPYLWKSRAKPTNTGAAKLRPQVVGEFVYMIQNNKEQTFFPISSGIERKYNNHDEYGNYRTTTILTSNLGRYKRETMRFSIGNYTPPFDKRWKAGYAEIKSMYDNHRLGFNSDGEPYCKHYEGDEDEQHVPFWTYIPEELSSTAENGKNDLSSIIPNHGFDTVKPKELLTFFLNAITKTNDYVLDYFAGSGTTAHAVITMNQEDEGNRKYLLVEMGEHFDKLLFPRIEKVIYSEDWKDGKPVSRKGISQCFKYLRLEQYEDTLNNLQPKQKALDFAGDKGDFNETYLLSYMLDTETKGDLFNLEWFVHPFSMTLKTTKDNELVDTPVDMVETFNYLIGLNVETMRWPKDGYCVVEGITHIGNERTLVIWRDCEKVSNEALNEFFRKQAYSTTDSEFDKIYVNGDNTLPNIKTDEEHWKVVLIEEEFKKRMFS
;
A
#
# COMPACT_ATOMS: atom_id res chain seq x y z
N VAL A 1 -22.07 6.21 3.44
CA VAL A 1 -21.56 7.21 2.48
C VAL A 1 -20.66 8.22 3.18
N SER A 2 -21.11 8.91 4.26
CA SER A 2 -20.31 9.93 4.97
C SER A 2 -18.94 9.41 5.45
N MET A 3 -18.93 8.27 6.12
CA MET A 3 -17.69 7.63 6.60
C MET A 3 -16.64 7.42 5.47
N MET A 4 -17.09 7.00 4.28
CA MET A 4 -16.18 6.77 3.13
C MET A 4 -15.72 8.07 2.47
N TYR A 5 -16.55 9.14 2.50
CA TYR A 5 -16.17 10.43 1.94
C TYR A 5 -14.90 10.99 2.57
N ASP A 6 -14.85 11.02 3.91
CA ASP A 6 -13.72 11.52 4.65
C ASP A 6 -12.44 10.69 4.36
N ARG A 7 -12.58 9.36 4.34
CA ARG A 7 -11.47 8.44 4.07
C ARG A 7 -10.94 8.56 2.65
N LEU A 8 -11.82 8.65 1.66
CA LEU A 8 -11.40 8.85 0.27
C LEU A 8 -10.76 10.23 0.08
N THR A 9 -11.34 11.28 0.69
CA THR A 9 -10.76 12.63 0.66
C THR A 9 -9.36 12.64 1.28
N LEU A 10 -9.19 11.99 2.42
CA LEU A 10 -7.89 11.87 3.07
C LEU A 10 -6.92 11.05 2.22
N GLY A 11 -7.36 9.92 1.68
CA GLY A 11 -6.57 9.08 0.78
C GLY A 11 -6.05 9.85 -0.42
N MET A 12 -6.88 10.70 -1.03
CA MET A 12 -6.48 11.55 -2.16
C MET A 12 -5.40 12.57 -1.79
N ARG A 13 -5.34 13.04 -0.53
CA ARG A 13 -4.28 13.96 -0.06
C ARG A 13 -2.91 13.29 0.05
N TYR A 14 -2.87 11.99 0.34
CA TYR A 14 -1.63 11.22 0.42
C TYR A 14 -1.10 10.75 -0.93
N LEU A 15 -1.91 10.83 -1.98
CA LEU A 15 -1.48 10.41 -3.31
C LEU A 15 -0.37 11.30 -3.87
N ALA A 16 0.69 10.69 -4.38
CA ALA A 16 1.68 11.37 -5.19
C ALA A 16 1.05 11.91 -6.50
N LYS A 17 1.69 12.87 -7.15
CA LYS A 17 1.15 13.51 -8.36
C LYS A 17 0.81 12.52 -9.49
N SER A 18 1.57 11.45 -9.61
CA SER A 18 1.39 10.41 -10.65
C SER A 18 0.99 9.08 -10.04
N SER A 19 -0.07 9.08 -9.23
CA SER A 19 -0.56 7.87 -8.57
C SER A 19 -2.08 7.75 -8.65
N ASN A 20 -2.58 6.59 -8.23
CA ASN A 20 -3.98 6.21 -8.37
C ASN A 20 -4.52 5.72 -7.03
N LEU A 21 -5.79 6.00 -6.79
CA LEU A 21 -6.56 5.37 -5.72
C LEU A 21 -7.45 4.29 -6.32
N LEU A 22 -7.39 3.09 -5.76
CA LEU A 22 -8.24 1.96 -6.14
C LEU A 22 -9.28 1.71 -5.05
N CYS A 23 -10.53 1.51 -5.46
CA CYS A 23 -11.61 1.18 -4.54
C CYS A 23 -12.41 0.01 -5.07
N SER A 24 -12.30 -1.14 -4.41
CA SER A 24 -13.05 -2.36 -4.77
C SER A 24 -14.39 -2.37 -4.08
N ILE A 25 -15.45 -2.70 -4.81
CA ILE A 25 -16.83 -2.66 -4.31
C ILE A 25 -17.66 -3.79 -4.93
N GLY A 26 -18.56 -4.34 -4.12
CA GLY A 26 -19.57 -5.26 -4.61
C GLY A 26 -20.67 -4.53 -5.42
N PRO A 27 -21.41 -5.25 -6.28
CA PRO A 27 -22.41 -4.66 -7.15
C PRO A 27 -23.59 -4.00 -6.38
N ASP A 28 -23.83 -4.43 -5.15
CA ASP A 28 -24.94 -3.90 -4.35
C ASP A 28 -24.74 -2.44 -3.91
N MET A 29 -23.47 -1.99 -3.81
CA MET A 29 -23.10 -0.64 -3.36
C MET A 29 -22.31 0.15 -4.44
N GLU A 30 -22.29 -0.33 -5.67
CA GLU A 30 -21.55 0.30 -6.77
C GLU A 30 -22.11 1.69 -7.08
N GLY A 31 -23.44 1.83 -7.11
CA GLY A 31 -24.11 3.10 -7.40
C GLY A 31 -23.75 4.20 -6.41
N GLU A 32 -23.73 3.89 -5.12
CA GLU A 32 -23.37 4.81 -4.04
C GLU A 32 -21.90 5.22 -4.11
N LEU A 33 -21.01 4.26 -4.37
CA LEU A 33 -19.59 4.55 -4.54
C LEU A 33 -19.34 5.44 -5.75
N ARG A 34 -20.04 5.20 -6.86
CA ARG A 34 -19.92 6.02 -8.08
C ARG A 34 -20.35 7.47 -7.83
N VAL A 35 -21.46 7.68 -7.13
CA VAL A 35 -21.90 9.02 -6.73
C VAL A 35 -20.87 9.68 -5.83
N LEU A 36 -20.35 8.94 -4.87
CA LEU A 36 -19.32 9.41 -3.94
C LEU A 36 -18.04 9.81 -4.68
N CYS A 37 -17.52 8.98 -5.56
CA CYS A 37 -16.35 9.28 -6.37
C CYS A 37 -16.55 10.55 -7.22
N ASN A 38 -17.70 10.69 -7.85
CA ASN A 38 -18.03 11.90 -8.62
C ASN A 38 -18.05 13.18 -7.75
N SER A 39 -18.44 13.06 -6.47
CA SER A 39 -18.44 14.20 -5.52
C SER A 39 -17.05 14.67 -5.13
N LEU A 40 -16.02 13.83 -5.28
CA LEU A 40 -14.62 14.19 -5.02
C LEU A 40 -14.03 15.15 -6.07
N LYS A 41 -14.81 15.52 -7.11
CA LYS A 41 -14.43 16.45 -8.19
C LYS A 41 -13.19 16.03 -8.99
N HIS A 42 -12.89 14.73 -9.04
CA HIS A 42 -11.87 14.18 -9.93
C HIS A 42 -12.51 13.79 -11.27
N GLU A 43 -11.90 14.21 -12.36
CA GLU A 43 -12.47 13.98 -13.72
C GLU A 43 -12.13 12.60 -14.28
N ASN A 44 -11.10 11.93 -13.74
CA ASN A 44 -10.57 10.67 -14.26
C ASN A 44 -10.91 9.52 -13.33
N ILE A 45 -12.14 9.02 -13.45
CA ILE A 45 -12.64 7.88 -12.69
C ILE A 45 -12.98 6.77 -13.68
N TYR A 46 -12.30 5.64 -13.52
CA TYR A 46 -12.46 4.48 -14.40
C TYR A 46 -13.05 3.30 -13.63
N PRO A 47 -14.27 2.83 -13.96
CA PRO A 47 -14.82 1.59 -13.44
C PRO A 47 -14.21 0.40 -14.19
N TYR A 48 -13.53 -0.48 -13.48
CA TYR A 48 -13.07 -1.77 -13.97
C TYR A 48 -14.05 -2.84 -13.57
N LEU A 49 -14.41 -3.70 -14.51
CA LEU A 49 -15.24 -4.87 -14.26
C LEU A 49 -14.33 -6.09 -14.10
N TRP A 50 -14.25 -6.61 -12.89
CA TRP A 50 -13.53 -7.84 -12.56
C TRP A 50 -14.47 -9.04 -12.57
N LYS A 51 -14.12 -10.09 -13.31
CA LYS A 51 -14.84 -11.36 -13.27
C LYS A 51 -14.46 -12.10 -11.97
N SER A 52 -15.21 -11.86 -10.89
CA SER A 52 -14.92 -12.39 -9.56
C SER A 52 -15.34 -13.85 -9.34
N ARG A 53 -16.19 -14.41 -10.23
CA ARG A 53 -16.68 -15.79 -10.17
C ARG A 53 -16.53 -16.48 -11.51
N ALA A 54 -16.01 -17.70 -11.49
CA ALA A 54 -15.83 -18.52 -12.70
C ALA A 54 -17.16 -18.88 -13.34
N LYS A 55 -18.18 -19.23 -12.53
CA LYS A 55 -19.49 -19.69 -12.97
C LYS A 55 -20.62 -19.10 -12.12
N PRO A 56 -21.83 -18.92 -12.68
CA PRO A 56 -23.02 -18.66 -11.89
C PRO A 56 -23.30 -19.84 -10.95
N THR A 57 -23.75 -19.54 -9.74
CA THR A 57 -24.15 -20.59 -8.78
C THR A 57 -25.52 -21.15 -9.13
N ASN A 58 -25.65 -22.46 -9.21
CA ASN A 58 -26.94 -23.12 -9.46
C ASN A 58 -27.74 -23.26 -8.16
N THR A 59 -28.31 -22.15 -7.69
CA THR A 59 -29.16 -22.09 -6.49
C THR A 59 -30.63 -21.89 -6.86
N GLY A 60 -31.54 -22.14 -5.93
CA GLY A 60 -32.97 -21.83 -6.13
C GLY A 60 -33.22 -20.38 -6.53
N ALA A 61 -32.42 -19.43 -6.01
CA ALA A 61 -32.47 -18.02 -6.37
C ALA A 61 -32.05 -17.74 -7.83
N ALA A 62 -31.25 -18.61 -8.45
CA ALA A 62 -30.82 -18.45 -9.85
C ALA A 62 -31.97 -18.49 -10.86
N LYS A 63 -33.10 -19.07 -10.46
CA LYS A 63 -34.33 -19.11 -11.28
C LYS A 63 -35.13 -17.82 -11.18
N LEU A 64 -34.89 -17.02 -10.16
CA LEU A 64 -35.71 -15.83 -9.85
C LEU A 64 -35.04 -14.51 -10.28
N ARG A 65 -33.70 -14.49 -10.37
CA ARG A 65 -32.93 -13.29 -10.74
C ARG A 65 -31.61 -13.66 -11.41
N PRO A 66 -31.08 -12.78 -12.27
CA PRO A 66 -29.74 -12.94 -12.85
C PRO A 66 -28.68 -13.12 -11.75
N GLN A 67 -27.69 -13.97 -12.03
CA GLN A 67 -26.58 -14.19 -11.12
C GLN A 67 -25.45 -13.23 -11.40
N VAL A 68 -24.97 -12.58 -10.36
CA VAL A 68 -23.83 -11.65 -10.44
C VAL A 68 -22.52 -12.49 -10.48
N VAL A 69 -21.71 -12.27 -11.51
CA VAL A 69 -20.41 -12.94 -11.70
C VAL A 69 -19.23 -11.98 -11.72
N GLY A 70 -19.50 -10.68 -11.54
CA GLY A 70 -18.47 -9.65 -11.54
C GLY A 70 -18.64 -8.66 -10.39
N GLU A 71 -17.53 -8.04 -10.04
CA GLU A 71 -17.44 -6.95 -9.08
C GLU A 71 -16.71 -5.77 -9.71
N PHE A 72 -16.80 -4.59 -9.11
CA PHE A 72 -16.18 -3.39 -9.64
C PHE A 72 -14.93 -3.00 -8.84
N VAL A 73 -13.95 -2.47 -9.57
CA VAL A 73 -12.83 -1.74 -8.98
C VAL A 73 -12.80 -0.35 -9.63
N TYR A 74 -13.01 0.67 -8.84
CA TYR A 74 -12.91 2.05 -9.29
C TYR A 74 -11.47 2.53 -9.15
N MET A 75 -10.92 3.04 -10.25
CA MET A 75 -9.64 3.74 -10.23
C MET A 75 -9.89 5.23 -10.34
N ILE A 76 -9.41 5.98 -9.37
CA ILE A 76 -9.39 7.44 -9.37
C ILE A 76 -7.96 7.88 -9.64
N GLN A 77 -7.74 8.50 -10.79
CA GLN A 77 -6.43 8.95 -11.23
C GLN A 77 -6.18 10.38 -10.75
N ASN A 78 -5.04 10.61 -10.10
CA ASN A 78 -4.70 11.92 -9.56
C ASN A 78 -4.23 12.93 -10.64
N ASN A 79 -3.64 12.44 -11.73
CA ASN A 79 -3.18 13.27 -12.85
C ASN A 79 -3.58 12.67 -14.20
N LYS A 80 -4.20 13.48 -15.07
CA LYS A 80 -4.62 13.10 -16.44
C LYS A 80 -3.49 12.67 -17.37
N GLU A 81 -2.29 13.19 -17.15
CA GLU A 81 -1.13 12.92 -17.98
C GLU A 81 -0.33 11.68 -17.54
N GLN A 82 -0.81 10.97 -16.52
CA GLN A 82 -0.18 9.76 -16.08
C GLN A 82 -0.28 8.68 -17.16
N THR A 83 0.85 8.06 -17.48
CA THR A 83 0.92 6.90 -18.37
C THR A 83 0.85 5.61 -17.57
N PHE A 84 0.11 4.64 -18.08
CA PHE A 84 0.08 3.29 -17.53
C PHE A 84 1.18 2.44 -18.18
N PHE A 85 1.76 1.54 -17.40
CA PHE A 85 2.66 0.53 -17.95
C PHE A 85 1.83 -0.51 -18.71
N PRO A 86 2.31 -0.99 -19.87
CA PRO A 86 1.67 -2.09 -20.56
C PRO A 86 1.78 -3.37 -19.72
N ILE A 87 0.72 -4.16 -19.71
CA ILE A 87 0.64 -5.40 -18.94
C ILE A 87 0.86 -6.60 -19.86
N SER A 88 1.42 -7.70 -19.32
CA SER A 88 1.48 -8.97 -20.04
C SER A 88 0.06 -9.47 -20.30
N SER A 89 -0.19 -9.94 -21.51
CA SER A 89 -1.51 -10.51 -21.87
C SER A 89 -1.79 -11.85 -21.22
N GLY A 90 -0.77 -12.52 -20.68
CA GLY A 90 -0.85 -13.90 -20.19
C GLY A 90 -1.20 -14.91 -21.29
N ILE A 91 -1.30 -14.48 -22.54
CA ILE A 91 -1.67 -15.36 -23.67
C ILE A 91 -0.40 -15.97 -24.25
N GLU A 92 -0.24 -17.26 -24.10
CA GLU A 92 0.81 -18.03 -24.76
C GLU A 92 0.59 -18.03 -26.26
N ARG A 93 1.56 -17.53 -27.03
CA ARG A 93 1.49 -17.49 -28.48
C ARG A 93 1.76 -18.89 -29.05
N LYS A 94 0.91 -19.35 -29.96
CA LYS A 94 1.09 -20.62 -30.67
C LYS A 94 1.61 -20.35 -32.08
N TYR A 95 2.77 -20.90 -32.39
CA TYR A 95 3.41 -20.84 -33.70
C TYR A 95 3.14 -22.15 -34.47
N ASN A 96 1.94 -22.22 -35.03
CA ASN A 96 1.43 -23.48 -35.65
C ASN A 96 1.87 -23.70 -37.10
N ASN A 97 2.56 -22.73 -37.70
CA ASN A 97 3.06 -22.82 -39.07
C ASN A 97 4.57 -22.93 -39.07
N HIS A 98 5.13 -23.53 -40.14
CA HIS A 98 6.56 -23.71 -40.30
C HIS A 98 6.97 -23.43 -41.75
N ASP A 99 8.11 -22.75 -41.97
CA ASP A 99 8.78 -22.60 -43.25
C ASP A 99 10.31 -22.65 -43.07
N GLU A 100 11.07 -22.31 -44.14
CA GLU A 100 12.55 -22.34 -44.11
C GLU A 100 13.18 -21.38 -43.09
N TYR A 101 12.42 -20.40 -42.61
CA TYR A 101 12.87 -19.38 -41.63
C TYR A 101 12.49 -19.74 -40.19
N GLY A 102 11.67 -20.78 -39.95
CA GLY A 102 11.29 -21.25 -38.63
C GLY A 102 9.78 -21.41 -38.41
N ASN A 103 9.43 -21.61 -37.13
CA ASN A 103 8.03 -21.64 -36.71
C ASN A 103 7.44 -20.22 -36.70
N TYR A 104 6.24 -20.08 -37.20
CA TYR A 104 5.58 -18.77 -37.22
C TYR A 104 4.07 -18.87 -36.97
N ARG A 105 3.51 -17.76 -36.54
CA ARG A 105 2.06 -17.51 -36.50
C ARG A 105 1.67 -16.46 -37.53
N THR A 106 0.40 -16.43 -37.90
CA THR A 106 -0.11 -15.48 -38.89
C THR A 106 -1.05 -14.46 -38.28
N THR A 107 -1.01 -13.23 -38.81
CA THR A 107 -2.00 -12.18 -38.48
C THR A 107 -2.49 -11.53 -39.77
N THR A 108 -3.73 -11.00 -39.70
CA THR A 108 -4.30 -10.28 -40.86
C THR A 108 -3.61 -8.94 -41.04
N ILE A 109 -3.18 -8.65 -42.28
CA ILE A 109 -2.50 -7.42 -42.67
C ILE A 109 -3.42 -6.42 -43.41
N LEU A 110 -4.61 -6.87 -43.74
CA LEU A 110 -5.67 -6.06 -44.35
C LEU A 110 -6.73 -5.66 -43.34
N THR A 111 -7.35 -4.50 -43.57
CA THR A 111 -8.52 -4.02 -42.81
C THR A 111 -9.53 -3.39 -43.77
N SER A 112 -10.77 -3.18 -43.33
CA SER A 112 -11.82 -2.56 -44.12
C SER A 112 -11.42 -1.13 -44.59
N ASN A 113 -11.73 -0.82 -45.84
CA ASN A 113 -11.57 0.53 -46.44
C ASN A 113 -12.91 1.20 -46.70
N LEU A 114 -13.98 0.82 -45.97
CA LEU A 114 -15.31 1.34 -46.11
C LEU A 114 -15.66 2.35 -45.00
N GLY A 115 -16.66 3.21 -45.29
CA GLY A 115 -17.20 4.14 -44.33
C GLY A 115 -16.29 5.29 -43.92
N ARG A 116 -16.41 5.75 -42.67
CA ARG A 116 -15.70 6.91 -42.10
C ARG A 116 -14.18 6.81 -42.14
N TYR A 117 -13.64 5.61 -42.15
CA TYR A 117 -12.19 5.35 -42.07
C TYR A 117 -11.54 5.00 -43.38
N LYS A 118 -12.18 5.33 -44.51
CA LYS A 118 -11.65 5.13 -45.86
C LYS A 118 -10.33 5.89 -46.03
N ARG A 119 -9.28 5.19 -46.54
CA ARG A 119 -7.94 5.75 -46.83
C ARG A 119 -7.40 5.16 -48.10
N GLU A 120 -7.62 5.83 -49.24
CA GLU A 120 -7.16 5.37 -50.54
C GLU A 120 -5.64 5.28 -50.65
N THR A 121 -4.89 6.15 -49.95
CA THR A 121 -3.42 6.12 -49.90
C THR A 121 -2.86 4.84 -49.28
N MET A 122 -3.68 4.07 -48.62
CA MET A 122 -3.31 2.77 -48.03
C MET A 122 -3.69 1.58 -48.90
N ARG A 123 -4.03 1.84 -50.18
CA ARG A 123 -4.34 0.82 -51.21
C ARG A 123 -3.30 0.89 -52.33
N PHE A 124 -2.10 0.50 -52.02
CA PHE A 124 -0.99 0.43 -52.97
C PHE A 124 -0.66 -1.04 -53.31
N SER A 125 0.02 -1.25 -54.45
CA SER A 125 0.44 -2.57 -54.87
C SER A 125 1.76 -2.99 -54.22
N ILE A 126 1.84 -4.23 -53.79
CA ILE A 126 3.08 -4.90 -53.35
C ILE A 126 3.22 -6.20 -54.12
N GLY A 127 4.31 -6.34 -54.87
CA GLY A 127 4.42 -7.44 -55.80
C GLY A 127 3.25 -7.41 -56.83
N ASN A 128 2.58 -8.56 -56.96
CA ASN A 128 1.44 -8.68 -57.86
C ASN A 128 0.08 -8.52 -57.15
N TYR A 129 0.07 -8.09 -55.87
CA TYR A 129 -1.14 -7.94 -55.10
C TYR A 129 -1.49 -6.47 -54.84
N THR A 130 -2.77 -6.14 -55.08
CA THR A 130 -3.37 -4.84 -54.72
C THR A 130 -4.63 -5.11 -53.89
N PRO A 131 -4.80 -4.50 -52.72
CA PRO A 131 -6.02 -4.67 -51.94
C PRO A 131 -7.28 -4.32 -52.74
N PRO A 132 -8.37 -5.10 -52.68
CA PRO A 132 -9.64 -4.76 -53.32
C PRO A 132 -10.21 -3.45 -52.76
N PHE A 133 -11.26 -2.91 -53.42
CA PHE A 133 -11.76 -1.57 -53.12
C PHE A 133 -12.28 -1.40 -51.67
N ASP A 134 -12.75 -2.48 -51.08
CA ASP A 134 -13.32 -2.56 -49.73
C ASP A 134 -12.26 -2.85 -48.64
N LYS A 135 -11.00 -3.14 -49.08
CA LYS A 135 -9.88 -3.44 -48.15
C LYS A 135 -8.70 -2.49 -48.36
N ARG A 136 -7.88 -2.31 -47.34
CA ARG A 136 -6.62 -1.57 -47.37
C ARG A 136 -5.59 -2.22 -46.49
N TRP A 137 -4.33 -1.91 -46.69
CA TRP A 137 -3.24 -2.28 -45.81
C TRP A 137 -3.42 -1.66 -44.43
N LYS A 138 -3.01 -2.37 -43.36
CA LYS A 138 -2.98 -1.85 -41.99
C LYS A 138 -1.81 -0.91 -41.78
N ALA A 139 -0.72 -1.05 -42.52
CA ALA A 139 0.50 -0.29 -42.40
C ALA A 139 0.85 0.47 -43.70
N GLY A 140 1.79 1.40 -43.62
CA GLY A 140 2.24 2.23 -44.76
C GLY A 140 3.06 1.44 -45.75
N TYR A 141 3.28 2.05 -46.98
CA TYR A 141 4.00 1.41 -48.07
C TYR A 141 5.39 0.91 -47.66
N ALA A 142 6.18 1.72 -46.97
CA ALA A 142 7.54 1.37 -46.56
C ALA A 142 7.58 0.12 -45.65
N GLU A 143 6.64 0.05 -44.72
CA GLU A 143 6.53 -1.06 -43.76
C GLU A 143 6.08 -2.36 -44.46
N ILE A 144 5.01 -2.31 -45.26
CA ILE A 144 4.54 -3.47 -46.04
C ILE A 144 5.59 -3.94 -47.04
N LYS A 145 6.28 -3.02 -47.67
CA LYS A 145 7.39 -3.35 -48.60
C LYS A 145 8.54 -4.04 -47.88
N SER A 146 8.91 -3.56 -46.68
CA SER A 146 9.92 -4.20 -45.83
C SER A 146 9.49 -5.61 -45.41
N MET A 147 8.21 -5.81 -45.04
CA MET A 147 7.69 -7.14 -44.71
C MET A 147 7.77 -8.08 -45.91
N TYR A 148 7.46 -7.60 -47.09
CA TYR A 148 7.55 -8.38 -48.33
C TYR A 148 9.00 -8.78 -48.66
N ASP A 149 9.93 -7.83 -48.61
CA ASP A 149 11.33 -8.06 -48.91
C ASP A 149 12.04 -8.97 -47.92
N ASN A 150 11.57 -8.98 -46.65
CA ASN A 150 12.10 -9.82 -45.56
C ASN A 150 11.31 -11.14 -45.38
N HIS A 151 10.52 -11.55 -46.38
CA HIS A 151 9.75 -12.80 -46.36
C HIS A 151 8.73 -12.92 -45.23
N ARG A 152 8.35 -11.79 -44.63
CA ARG A 152 7.35 -11.72 -43.54
C ARG A 152 5.91 -11.51 -44.03
N LEU A 153 5.72 -11.28 -45.33
CA LEU A 153 4.42 -11.23 -45.98
C LEU A 153 4.18 -12.56 -46.70
N GLY A 154 3.16 -13.33 -46.26
CA GLY A 154 2.71 -14.54 -46.92
C GLY A 154 1.38 -14.31 -47.62
N PHE A 155 0.99 -15.30 -48.48
CA PHE A 155 -0.31 -15.31 -49.14
C PHE A 155 -0.98 -16.69 -48.87
N ASN A 156 -2.26 -16.68 -48.56
CA ASN A 156 -3.03 -17.91 -48.36
C ASN A 156 -3.45 -18.52 -49.73
N SER A 157 -4.17 -19.64 -49.68
CA SER A 157 -4.70 -20.33 -50.88
C SER A 157 -5.60 -19.42 -51.76
N ASP A 158 -6.25 -18.45 -51.16
CA ASP A 158 -7.15 -17.53 -51.85
C ASP A 158 -6.42 -16.28 -52.38
N GLY A 159 -5.10 -16.24 -52.23
CA GLY A 159 -4.26 -15.13 -52.59
C GLY A 159 -4.35 -13.87 -51.66
N GLU A 160 -4.97 -14.01 -50.48
CA GLU A 160 -5.02 -12.94 -49.49
C GLU A 160 -3.72 -12.86 -48.68
N PRO A 161 -3.17 -11.66 -48.45
CA PRO A 161 -1.93 -11.50 -47.71
C PRO A 161 -2.12 -11.60 -46.23
N TYR A 162 -1.13 -12.17 -45.52
CA TYR A 162 -1.01 -12.21 -44.10
C TYR A 162 0.43 -11.88 -43.65
N CYS A 163 0.58 -11.38 -42.41
CA CYS A 163 1.87 -11.17 -41.81
C CYS A 163 2.32 -12.42 -41.06
N LYS A 164 3.59 -12.83 -41.25
CA LYS A 164 4.26 -13.89 -40.50
C LYS A 164 5.00 -13.29 -39.30
N HIS A 165 4.81 -13.87 -38.13
CA HIS A 165 5.55 -13.55 -36.92
C HIS A 165 6.28 -14.81 -36.47
N TYR A 166 7.59 -14.79 -36.51
CA TYR A 166 8.41 -15.93 -36.15
C TYR A 166 8.59 -16.06 -34.65
N GLU A 167 8.75 -17.30 -34.18
CA GLU A 167 9.09 -17.61 -32.80
C GLU A 167 10.46 -16.99 -32.46
N GLY A 168 10.54 -16.24 -31.37
CA GLY A 168 11.75 -15.53 -30.95
C GLY A 168 11.91 -14.10 -31.49
N ASP A 169 11.13 -13.67 -32.49
CA ASP A 169 11.15 -12.31 -33.01
C ASP A 169 10.23 -11.34 -32.25
N GLU A 170 9.32 -11.89 -31.49
CA GLU A 170 8.33 -11.12 -30.76
C GLU A 170 8.65 -11.13 -29.28
N ASP A 171 8.83 -9.93 -28.72
CA ASP A 171 8.83 -9.75 -27.28
C ASP A 171 7.53 -10.24 -26.65
N GLU A 172 7.52 -10.42 -25.34
CA GLU A 172 6.29 -10.72 -24.60
C GLU A 172 5.15 -9.80 -25.06
N GLN A 173 3.98 -10.37 -25.26
CA GLN A 173 2.84 -9.60 -25.71
C GLN A 173 2.35 -8.66 -24.60
N HIS A 174 2.90 -7.49 -24.57
CA HIS A 174 2.36 -6.40 -23.76
C HIS A 174 1.15 -5.79 -24.48
N VAL A 175 0.09 -5.61 -23.71
CA VAL A 175 -1.16 -5.02 -24.19
C VAL A 175 -1.46 -3.74 -23.39
N PRO A 176 -2.18 -2.78 -23.99
CA PRO A 176 -2.64 -1.61 -23.26
C PRO A 176 -3.50 -2.03 -22.06
N PHE A 177 -3.39 -1.28 -20.97
CA PHE A 177 -4.22 -1.47 -19.80
C PHE A 177 -5.70 -1.18 -20.12
N TRP A 178 -6.63 -2.10 -19.78
CA TRP A 178 -8.05 -2.00 -20.14
C TRP A 178 -8.98 -2.27 -18.95
N THR A 179 -10.25 -1.86 -19.09
CA THR A 179 -11.22 -1.82 -17.98
C THR A 179 -12.03 -3.09 -17.73
N TYR A 180 -11.90 -4.13 -18.55
CA TYR A 180 -12.44 -5.46 -18.27
C TYR A 180 -11.31 -6.39 -17.83
N ILE A 181 -11.46 -7.02 -16.68
CA ILE A 181 -10.42 -7.89 -16.11
C ILE A 181 -10.89 -9.33 -16.18
N PRO A 182 -10.36 -10.12 -17.11
CA PRO A 182 -10.74 -11.52 -17.24
C PRO A 182 -10.13 -12.38 -16.13
N GLU A 183 -10.74 -13.54 -15.89
CA GLU A 183 -10.33 -14.51 -14.87
C GLU A 183 -8.88 -14.95 -15.03
N GLU A 184 -8.43 -15.11 -16.27
CA GLU A 184 -7.08 -15.58 -16.61
C GLU A 184 -5.97 -14.66 -16.12
N LEU A 185 -6.27 -13.36 -15.96
CA LEU A 185 -5.29 -12.35 -15.51
C LEU A 185 -5.41 -11.99 -14.03
N SER A 186 -6.57 -12.24 -13.42
CA SER A 186 -6.86 -11.74 -12.08
C SER A 186 -7.33 -12.80 -11.10
N SER A 187 -7.55 -14.04 -11.60
CA SER A 187 -8.14 -15.11 -10.81
C SER A 187 -9.54 -14.78 -10.26
N THR A 188 -10.12 -15.60 -9.43
CA THR A 188 -11.45 -15.44 -8.84
C THR A 188 -11.38 -15.26 -7.32
N ALA A 189 -12.48 -14.77 -6.72
CA ALA A 189 -12.59 -14.67 -5.27
C ALA A 189 -12.49 -16.03 -4.56
N GLU A 190 -12.99 -17.11 -5.19
CA GLU A 190 -12.86 -18.48 -4.68
C GLU A 190 -11.40 -18.92 -4.62
N ASN A 191 -10.64 -18.66 -5.68
CA ASN A 191 -9.20 -18.97 -5.71
C ASN A 191 -8.44 -18.14 -4.68
N GLY A 192 -8.77 -16.85 -4.49
CA GLY A 192 -8.18 -16.03 -3.44
C GLY A 192 -8.44 -16.59 -2.04
N LYS A 193 -9.66 -17.11 -1.80
CA LYS A 193 -10.00 -17.78 -0.52
C LYS A 193 -9.24 -19.10 -0.35
N ASN A 194 -9.09 -19.88 -1.42
CA ASN A 194 -8.34 -21.14 -1.40
C ASN A 194 -6.84 -20.89 -1.16
N ASP A 195 -6.27 -19.88 -1.80
CA ASP A 195 -4.88 -19.46 -1.58
C ASP A 195 -4.66 -19.06 -0.10
N LEU A 196 -5.53 -18.23 0.45
CA LEU A 196 -5.47 -17.87 1.88
C LEU A 196 -5.63 -19.11 2.79
N SER A 197 -6.52 -20.03 2.45
CA SER A 197 -6.74 -21.27 3.23
C SER A 197 -5.53 -22.20 3.21
N SER A 198 -4.75 -22.18 2.12
CA SER A 198 -3.49 -22.93 2.05
C SER A 198 -2.45 -22.41 3.03
N ILE A 199 -2.42 -21.08 3.23
CA ILE A 199 -1.51 -20.37 4.14
C ILE A 199 -2.01 -20.44 5.58
N ILE A 200 -3.29 -20.13 5.80
CA ILE A 200 -3.94 -20.08 7.13
C ILE A 200 -5.24 -20.88 7.07
N PRO A 201 -5.21 -22.17 7.41
CA PRO A 201 -6.41 -23.00 7.47
C PRO A 201 -7.43 -22.46 8.47
N ASN A 202 -8.72 -22.65 8.17
CA ASN A 202 -9.84 -22.29 9.04
C ASN A 202 -9.88 -20.79 9.46
N HIS A 203 -9.43 -19.89 8.60
CA HIS A 203 -9.35 -18.46 8.87
C HIS A 203 -10.71 -17.75 9.06
N GLY A 204 -11.83 -18.34 8.60
CA GLY A 204 -13.17 -17.77 8.79
C GLY A 204 -13.47 -16.45 8.04
N PHE A 205 -12.58 -15.99 7.17
CA PHE A 205 -12.74 -14.75 6.42
C PHE A 205 -13.33 -15.02 5.04
N ASP A 206 -14.44 -14.38 4.68
CA ASP A 206 -15.22 -14.72 3.50
C ASP A 206 -14.88 -13.93 2.23
N THR A 207 -14.48 -12.67 2.36
CA THR A 207 -14.32 -11.75 1.22
C THR A 207 -12.85 -11.53 0.87
N VAL A 208 -12.18 -12.61 0.45
CA VAL A 208 -10.76 -12.55 0.07
C VAL A 208 -10.62 -12.17 -1.40
N LYS A 209 -9.86 -11.11 -1.67
CA LYS A 209 -9.45 -10.80 -3.05
C LYS A 209 -8.23 -11.63 -3.43
N PRO A 210 -8.14 -12.16 -4.65
CA PRO A 210 -6.95 -12.85 -5.11
C PRO A 210 -5.79 -11.87 -5.28
N LYS A 211 -4.56 -12.31 -5.01
CA LYS A 211 -3.36 -11.48 -5.17
C LYS A 211 -3.15 -11.06 -6.64
N GLU A 212 -3.53 -11.91 -7.58
CA GLU A 212 -3.43 -11.67 -9.02
C GLU A 212 -4.25 -10.44 -9.46
N LEU A 213 -5.40 -10.19 -8.84
CA LEU A 213 -6.17 -8.96 -9.09
C LEU A 213 -5.38 -7.72 -8.72
N LEU A 214 -4.72 -7.73 -7.57
CA LEU A 214 -3.91 -6.58 -7.14
C LEU A 214 -2.63 -6.47 -7.95
N THR A 215 -1.97 -7.57 -8.25
CA THR A 215 -0.79 -7.61 -9.13
C THR A 215 -1.11 -7.04 -10.52
N PHE A 216 -2.29 -7.36 -11.09
CA PHE A 216 -2.76 -6.79 -12.35
C PHE A 216 -2.77 -5.25 -12.33
N PHE A 217 -3.32 -4.65 -11.29
CA PHE A 217 -3.32 -3.20 -11.15
C PHE A 217 -1.93 -2.65 -10.85
N LEU A 218 -1.22 -3.22 -9.89
CA LEU A 218 0.07 -2.72 -9.44
C LEU A 218 1.12 -2.76 -10.56
N ASN A 219 1.11 -3.78 -11.43
CA ASN A 219 1.97 -3.85 -12.61
C ASN A 219 1.73 -2.68 -13.58
N ALA A 220 0.48 -2.23 -13.71
CA ALA A 220 0.15 -1.12 -14.61
C ALA A 220 0.45 0.26 -14.02
N ILE A 221 0.48 0.41 -12.69
CA ILE A 221 0.47 1.72 -12.03
C ILE A 221 1.65 1.98 -11.10
N THR A 222 2.49 0.98 -10.78
CA THR A 222 3.61 1.15 -9.84
C THR A 222 4.96 0.89 -10.49
N LYS A 223 5.97 1.62 -10.02
CA LYS A 223 7.39 1.35 -10.26
C LYS A 223 7.94 0.46 -9.16
N THR A 224 9.15 -0.04 -9.35
CA THR A 224 9.83 -0.98 -8.44
C THR A 224 10.14 -0.44 -7.04
N ASN A 225 10.06 0.87 -6.81
CA ASN A 225 10.36 1.51 -5.52
C ASN A 225 9.18 2.30 -4.93
N ASP A 226 7.97 2.15 -5.48
CA ASP A 226 6.81 2.91 -5.04
C ASP A 226 6.23 2.39 -3.72
N TYR A 227 5.45 3.25 -3.07
CA TYR A 227 4.68 2.92 -1.88
C TYR A 227 3.25 2.54 -2.25
N VAL A 228 2.75 1.47 -1.65
CA VAL A 228 1.37 0.99 -1.77
C VAL A 228 0.69 1.09 -0.41
N LEU A 229 -0.28 1.98 -0.29
CA LEU A 229 -1.07 2.16 0.93
C LEU A 229 -2.43 1.47 0.78
N ASP A 230 -2.76 0.57 1.72
CA ASP A 230 -4.07 -0.06 1.83
C ASP A 230 -4.62 0.18 3.23
N TYR A 231 -5.59 1.08 3.34
CA TYR A 231 -6.20 1.44 4.61
C TYR A 231 -7.53 0.73 4.91
N PHE A 232 -7.82 -0.35 4.15
CA PHE A 232 -8.82 -1.37 4.43
C PHE A 232 -8.23 -2.75 4.12
N ALA A 233 -7.10 -3.07 4.74
CA ALA A 233 -6.22 -4.15 4.36
C ALA A 233 -6.86 -5.56 4.45
N GLY A 234 -7.91 -5.71 5.25
CA GLY A 234 -8.65 -6.95 5.36
C GLY A 234 -7.77 -8.15 5.68
N SER A 235 -7.70 -9.08 4.77
CA SER A 235 -6.85 -10.28 4.92
C SER A 235 -5.37 -10.08 4.54
N GLY A 236 -4.93 -8.86 4.19
CA GLY A 236 -3.54 -8.57 3.83
C GLY A 236 -3.14 -8.98 2.41
N THR A 237 -4.08 -9.08 1.48
CA THR A 237 -3.79 -9.47 0.08
C THR A 237 -2.85 -8.48 -0.61
N THR A 238 -2.94 -7.19 -0.28
CA THR A 238 -2.07 -6.13 -0.85
C THR A 238 -0.60 -6.37 -0.52
N ALA A 239 -0.27 -6.68 0.74
CA ALA A 239 1.10 -7.02 1.10
C ALA A 239 1.57 -8.29 0.37
N HIS A 240 0.74 -9.33 0.30
CA HIS A 240 1.06 -10.56 -0.43
C HIS A 240 1.39 -10.27 -1.90
N ALA A 241 0.58 -9.47 -2.59
CA ALA A 241 0.83 -9.07 -3.98
C ALA A 241 2.17 -8.30 -4.11
N VAL A 242 2.42 -7.31 -3.24
CA VAL A 242 3.67 -6.53 -3.27
C VAL A 242 4.89 -7.41 -3.01
N ILE A 243 4.83 -8.32 -2.04
CA ILE A 243 5.92 -9.25 -1.73
C ILE A 243 6.20 -10.15 -2.94
N THR A 244 5.16 -10.74 -3.54
CA THR A 244 5.29 -11.57 -4.75
C THR A 244 5.93 -10.79 -5.90
N MET A 245 5.46 -9.58 -6.19
CA MET A 245 6.03 -8.74 -7.25
C MET A 245 7.50 -8.41 -7.01
N ASN A 246 7.88 -8.06 -5.76
CA ASN A 246 9.27 -7.78 -5.42
C ASN A 246 10.18 -9.01 -5.55
N GLN A 247 9.65 -10.23 -5.36
CA GLN A 247 10.38 -11.47 -5.62
C GLN A 247 10.59 -11.71 -7.12
N GLU A 248 9.57 -11.40 -7.94
CA GLU A 248 9.58 -11.64 -9.39
C GLU A 248 10.48 -10.66 -10.15
N ASP A 249 10.46 -9.37 -9.77
CA ASP A 249 11.17 -8.30 -10.49
C ASP A 249 12.35 -7.69 -9.71
N GLU A 250 12.74 -8.30 -8.58
CA GLU A 250 13.78 -7.79 -7.67
C GLU A 250 13.52 -6.34 -7.20
N GLY A 251 12.24 -5.97 -7.15
CA GLY A 251 11.77 -4.65 -6.75
C GLY A 251 11.87 -4.42 -5.23
N ASN A 252 11.69 -3.17 -4.85
CA ASN A 252 11.72 -2.73 -3.45
C ASN A 252 10.48 -1.89 -3.11
N ARG A 253 9.32 -2.25 -3.68
CA ARG A 253 8.05 -1.60 -3.33
C ARG A 253 7.79 -1.77 -1.84
N LYS A 254 7.29 -0.72 -1.22
CA LYS A 254 6.91 -0.72 0.18
C LYS A 254 5.38 -0.81 0.30
N TYR A 255 4.90 -1.47 1.34
CA TYR A 255 3.48 -1.50 1.65
C TYR A 255 3.21 -0.91 3.04
N LEU A 256 2.08 -0.21 3.16
CA LEU A 256 1.53 0.27 4.41
C LEU A 256 0.10 -0.26 4.50
N LEU A 257 -0.20 -0.99 5.56
CA LEU A 257 -1.51 -1.60 5.76
C LEU A 257 -2.14 -1.03 7.02
N VAL A 258 -3.41 -0.65 6.92
CA VAL A 258 -4.21 -0.23 8.06
C VAL A 258 -5.46 -1.09 8.12
N GLU A 259 -5.70 -1.70 9.28
CA GLU A 259 -6.87 -2.52 9.51
C GLU A 259 -7.34 -2.34 10.97
N MET A 260 -8.63 -2.17 11.15
CA MET A 260 -9.24 -1.93 12.46
C MET A 260 -9.87 -3.20 13.06
N GLY A 261 -10.12 -4.20 12.23
CA GLY A 261 -10.82 -5.42 12.64
C GLY A 261 -9.95 -6.37 13.46
N GLU A 262 -10.56 -7.17 14.32
CA GLU A 262 -9.88 -8.20 15.12
C GLU A 262 -9.08 -9.22 14.28
N HIS A 263 -9.41 -9.35 13.01
CA HIS A 263 -8.69 -10.22 12.08
C HIS A 263 -7.28 -9.68 11.73
N PHE A 264 -6.94 -8.46 12.15
CA PHE A 264 -5.57 -7.95 12.00
C PHE A 264 -4.55 -8.89 12.66
N ASP A 265 -4.70 -9.15 13.94
CA ASP A 265 -3.77 -10.01 14.69
C ASP A 265 -3.93 -11.51 14.38
N LYS A 266 -5.17 -11.95 14.06
CA LYS A 266 -5.50 -13.37 13.85
C LYS A 266 -5.23 -13.86 12.43
N LEU A 267 -5.23 -12.96 11.45
CA LEU A 267 -5.19 -13.32 10.04
C LEU A 267 -4.16 -12.49 9.24
N LEU A 268 -4.28 -11.16 9.22
CA LEU A 268 -3.46 -10.30 8.38
C LEU A 268 -1.97 -10.42 8.75
N PHE A 269 -1.65 -10.20 10.00
CA PHE A 269 -0.27 -10.26 10.52
C PHE A 269 0.37 -11.65 10.31
N PRO A 270 -0.26 -12.78 10.71
CA PRO A 270 0.28 -14.11 10.44
C PRO A 270 0.42 -14.43 8.95
N ARG A 271 -0.46 -13.89 8.08
CA ARG A 271 -0.33 -14.06 6.63
C ARG A 271 0.96 -13.42 6.13
N ILE A 272 1.25 -12.19 6.55
CA ILE A 272 2.46 -11.49 6.12
C ILE A 272 3.71 -12.25 6.55
N GLU A 273 3.80 -12.68 7.83
CA GLU A 273 4.93 -13.46 8.33
C GLU A 273 5.15 -14.73 7.51
N LYS A 274 4.07 -15.46 7.22
CA LYS A 274 4.13 -16.68 6.43
C LYS A 274 4.57 -16.44 5.00
N VAL A 275 4.02 -15.44 4.31
CA VAL A 275 4.37 -15.11 2.93
C VAL A 275 5.84 -14.65 2.83
N ILE A 276 6.35 -13.91 3.80
CA ILE A 276 7.78 -13.57 3.89
C ILE A 276 8.64 -14.83 4.04
N TYR A 277 8.18 -15.80 4.82
CA TYR A 277 8.95 -17.02 5.09
C TYR A 277 8.98 -18.00 3.91
N SER A 278 7.88 -18.15 3.19
CA SER A 278 7.75 -19.09 2.06
C SER A 278 6.74 -18.60 1.03
N GLU A 279 7.07 -18.79 -0.24
CA GLU A 279 6.19 -18.52 -1.37
C GLU A 279 5.01 -19.52 -1.42
N ASP A 280 5.28 -20.80 -1.16
CA ASP A 280 4.32 -21.90 -1.34
C ASP A 280 3.89 -22.49 0.01
N TRP A 281 2.58 -22.67 0.17
CA TRP A 281 1.96 -23.18 1.38
C TRP A 281 0.93 -24.28 1.05
N LYS A 282 0.83 -25.27 1.93
CA LYS A 282 -0.21 -26.29 1.88
C LYS A 282 -0.66 -26.63 3.30
N ASP A 283 -1.96 -26.52 3.57
CA ASP A 283 -2.57 -26.81 4.88
C ASP A 283 -1.83 -26.11 6.06
N GLY A 284 -1.44 -24.85 5.86
CA GLY A 284 -0.73 -24.05 6.85
C GLY A 284 0.75 -24.40 7.04
N LYS A 285 1.31 -25.30 6.24
CA LYS A 285 2.71 -25.72 6.27
C LYS A 285 3.44 -25.22 5.02
N PRO A 286 4.69 -24.73 5.16
CA PRO A 286 5.48 -24.31 4.01
C PRO A 286 5.87 -25.52 3.15
N VAL A 287 5.70 -25.40 1.84
CA VAL A 287 6.12 -26.41 0.86
C VAL A 287 7.56 -26.16 0.43
N SER A 288 7.95 -24.89 0.32
CA SER A 288 9.32 -24.46 0.02
C SER A 288 9.84 -23.58 1.15
N ARG A 289 11.12 -23.22 1.11
CA ARG A 289 11.71 -22.17 1.95
C ARG A 289 12.17 -20.99 1.09
N LYS A 290 11.54 -20.80 -0.05
CA LYS A 290 11.76 -19.69 -0.93
C LYS A 290 10.97 -18.50 -0.38
N GLY A 291 11.56 -17.76 0.54
CA GLY A 291 11.01 -16.55 1.11
C GLY A 291 11.83 -15.33 0.70
N ILE A 292 11.40 -14.18 1.16
CA ILE A 292 12.09 -12.89 0.98
C ILE A 292 12.62 -12.44 2.34
N SER A 293 13.87 -11.97 2.38
CA SER A 293 14.40 -11.33 3.59
C SER A 293 13.83 -9.94 3.73
N GLN A 294 12.89 -9.76 4.65
CA GLN A 294 12.19 -8.49 4.83
C GLN A 294 11.91 -8.24 6.32
N CYS A 295 12.08 -6.99 6.74
CA CYS A 295 11.59 -6.49 8.02
C CYS A 295 10.36 -5.61 7.79
N PHE A 296 9.42 -5.60 8.72
CA PHE A 296 8.28 -4.68 8.72
C PHE A 296 8.03 -4.17 10.14
N LYS A 297 7.41 -2.99 10.24
CA LYS A 297 6.96 -2.44 11.52
C LYS A 297 5.52 -2.86 11.77
N TYR A 298 5.26 -3.27 13.00
CA TYR A 298 3.92 -3.51 13.53
C TYR A 298 3.60 -2.37 14.49
N LEU A 299 2.50 -1.65 14.22
CA LEU A 299 2.05 -0.53 15.03
C LEU A 299 0.62 -0.80 15.48
N ARG A 300 0.34 -0.65 16.77
CA ARG A 300 -1.00 -0.68 17.33
C ARG A 300 -1.32 0.68 17.91
N LEU A 301 -2.39 1.28 17.43
CA LEU A 301 -2.87 2.55 17.93
C LEU A 301 -3.84 2.30 19.08
N GLU A 302 -3.75 3.14 20.13
CA GLU A 302 -4.74 3.18 21.19
C GLU A 302 -6.11 3.55 20.61
N GLN A 303 -7.17 2.86 21.05
CA GLN A 303 -8.54 3.21 20.66
C GLN A 303 -9.00 4.44 21.47
N TYR A 304 -9.93 5.19 20.91
CA TYR A 304 -10.48 6.38 21.55
C TYR A 304 -11.08 6.07 22.92
N GLU A 305 -11.83 4.99 23.01
CA GLU A 305 -12.44 4.51 24.26
C GLU A 305 -11.39 4.13 25.30
N ASP A 306 -10.28 3.52 24.87
CA ASP A 306 -9.17 3.17 25.77
C ASP A 306 -8.45 4.44 26.25
N THR A 307 -8.28 5.44 25.37
CA THR A 307 -7.72 6.74 25.77
C THR A 307 -8.54 7.37 26.90
N LEU A 308 -9.88 7.33 26.80
CA LEU A 308 -10.76 7.83 27.87
C LEU A 308 -10.56 7.08 29.20
N ASN A 309 -10.36 5.76 29.15
CA ASN A 309 -10.12 4.94 30.34
C ASN A 309 -8.74 5.22 30.99
N ASN A 310 -7.79 5.72 30.23
CA ASN A 310 -6.44 6.07 30.71
C ASN A 310 -6.33 7.52 31.21
N LEU A 311 -7.36 8.33 31.02
CA LEU A 311 -7.38 9.70 31.58
C LEU A 311 -7.39 9.64 33.09
N GLN A 312 -6.39 10.23 33.73
CA GLN A 312 -6.34 10.47 35.17
C GLN A 312 -6.60 11.95 35.42
N PRO A 313 -7.83 12.35 35.78
CA PRO A 313 -8.10 13.74 36.12
C PRO A 313 -7.20 14.15 37.28
N LYS A 314 -6.38 15.20 37.10
CA LYS A 314 -5.66 15.79 38.21
C LYS A 314 -6.69 16.30 39.22
N GLN A 315 -6.65 15.80 40.44
CA GLN A 315 -7.53 16.18 41.56
C GLN A 315 -7.32 17.67 41.98
N LYS A 316 -7.30 18.60 41.05
CA LYS A 316 -7.39 20.03 41.36
C LYS A 316 -8.80 20.53 41.08
N ALA A 317 -9.62 20.38 42.14
CA ALA A 317 -10.75 21.24 42.44
C ALA A 317 -11.66 21.59 41.25
N LEU A 318 -12.54 20.70 40.92
CA LEU A 318 -13.87 21.13 40.52
C LEU A 318 -14.86 20.73 41.66
N ASP A 319 -14.75 21.48 42.76
CA ASP A 319 -15.85 21.62 43.71
C ASP A 319 -16.95 22.47 43.02
N PHE A 320 -17.57 21.92 42.01
CA PHE A 320 -18.89 22.37 41.59
C PHE A 320 -19.94 21.42 42.15
N ALA A 321 -20.15 21.60 43.47
CA ALA A 321 -21.36 21.12 44.12
C ALA A 321 -22.54 21.92 43.58
N GLY A 322 -23.32 21.34 42.71
CA GLY A 322 -24.53 21.96 42.18
C GLY A 322 -25.26 21.02 41.21
N ASP A 323 -26.03 20.16 41.86
CA ASP A 323 -27.10 19.32 41.29
C ASP A 323 -27.77 19.90 40.05
N LYS A 324 -27.57 19.25 38.87
CA LYS A 324 -28.56 19.09 37.78
C LYS A 324 -27.95 18.28 36.61
N GLY A 325 -28.46 17.07 36.50
CA GLY A 325 -27.92 16.03 35.64
C GLY A 325 -27.95 16.29 34.12
N ASP A 326 -27.24 15.43 33.45
CA ASP A 326 -27.25 15.00 32.05
C ASP A 326 -26.71 15.98 30.99
N PHE A 327 -27.13 17.22 30.94
CA PHE A 327 -26.67 18.17 29.91
C PHE A 327 -25.26 18.71 30.23
N ASN A 328 -24.96 18.90 31.50
CA ASN A 328 -23.67 19.38 31.96
C ASN A 328 -22.57 18.31 31.84
N GLU A 329 -22.87 17.03 32.05
CA GLU A 329 -21.86 15.97 31.94
C GLU A 329 -21.40 15.77 30.51
N THR A 330 -22.31 15.73 29.54
CA THR A 330 -21.96 15.55 28.13
C THR A 330 -21.25 16.79 27.55
N TYR A 331 -21.67 17.99 27.96
CA TYR A 331 -21.04 19.24 27.55
C TYR A 331 -19.68 19.43 28.23
N LEU A 332 -19.57 19.15 29.52
CA LEU A 332 -18.29 19.18 30.25
C LEU A 332 -17.32 18.14 29.70
N LEU A 333 -17.79 16.93 29.41
CA LEU A 333 -16.95 15.87 28.83
C LEU A 333 -16.42 16.27 27.44
N SER A 334 -17.28 16.83 26.59
CA SER A 334 -16.87 17.30 25.27
C SER A 334 -15.95 18.51 25.32
N TYR A 335 -16.22 19.47 26.19
CA TYR A 335 -15.41 20.66 26.38
C TYR A 335 -14.07 20.37 27.07
N MET A 336 -14.08 19.50 28.07
CA MET A 336 -12.86 19.05 28.75
C MET A 336 -11.98 18.25 27.80
N LEU A 337 -12.54 17.35 26.99
CA LEU A 337 -11.80 16.60 25.99
C LEU A 337 -11.14 17.50 24.95
N ASP A 338 -11.82 18.53 24.46
CA ASP A 338 -11.28 19.37 23.38
C ASP A 338 -10.32 20.47 23.88
N THR A 339 -10.45 20.96 25.10
CA THR A 339 -9.77 22.19 25.51
C THR A 339 -8.85 22.02 26.74
N GLU A 340 -9.22 21.23 27.74
CA GLU A 340 -8.47 21.10 28.98
C GLU A 340 -7.64 19.81 29.09
N THR A 341 -8.02 18.74 28.40
CA THR A 341 -7.35 17.44 28.50
C THR A 341 -6.08 17.32 27.68
N LYS A 342 -5.80 18.25 26.76
CA LYS A 342 -4.51 18.25 26.03
C LYS A 342 -3.30 18.22 26.98
N GLY A 343 -3.42 18.80 28.17
CA GLY A 343 -2.39 18.75 29.21
C GLY A 343 -2.40 17.49 30.07
N ASP A 344 -3.55 16.84 30.21
CA ASP A 344 -3.74 15.67 31.08
C ASP A 344 -3.51 14.34 30.35
N LEU A 345 -3.50 14.36 29.02
CA LEU A 345 -3.09 13.24 28.17
C LEU A 345 -1.57 13.01 28.19
N PHE A 346 -0.80 13.90 28.77
CA PHE A 346 0.65 13.85 28.78
C PHE A 346 1.18 13.78 30.21
N ASN A 347 1.79 12.65 30.55
CA ASN A 347 2.40 12.44 31.87
C ASN A 347 3.92 12.39 31.78
N LEU A 348 4.61 13.30 32.45
CA LEU A 348 6.08 13.36 32.48
C LEU A 348 6.71 12.13 33.18
N GLU A 349 5.99 11.46 34.08
CA GLU A 349 6.48 10.25 34.73
C GLU A 349 6.78 9.12 33.75
N TRP A 350 6.11 9.07 32.61
CA TRP A 350 6.39 8.09 31.54
C TRP A 350 7.83 8.15 31.03
N PHE A 351 8.44 9.32 31.09
CA PHE A 351 9.81 9.54 30.63
C PHE A 351 10.86 9.24 31.70
N VAL A 352 10.45 9.03 32.93
CA VAL A 352 11.35 8.57 34.00
C VAL A 352 11.70 7.09 33.79
N HIS A 353 10.69 6.28 33.43
CA HIS A 353 10.80 4.84 33.17
C HIS A 353 10.30 4.47 31.77
N PRO A 354 10.94 4.94 30.69
CA PRO A 354 10.38 4.84 29.35
C PRO A 354 10.25 3.40 28.81
N PHE A 355 10.94 2.45 29.41
CA PHE A 355 10.93 1.05 28.98
C PHE A 355 9.88 0.18 29.68
N SER A 356 9.14 0.73 30.63
CA SER A 356 8.12 0.00 31.40
C SER A 356 6.74 0.67 31.34
N MET A 357 6.56 1.62 30.44
CA MET A 357 5.26 2.28 30.27
C MET A 357 4.19 1.27 29.84
N THR A 358 3.03 1.34 30.46
CA THR A 358 1.84 0.59 30.08
C THR A 358 0.63 1.50 29.97
N LEU A 359 -0.29 1.14 29.09
CA LEU A 359 -1.64 1.72 29.00
C LEU A 359 -2.68 0.62 29.16
N LYS A 360 -3.81 0.95 29.74
CA LYS A 360 -4.95 0.05 29.80
C LYS A 360 -5.66 0.04 28.47
N THR A 361 -5.71 -1.12 27.82
CA THR A 361 -6.43 -1.32 26.56
C THR A 361 -7.50 -2.39 26.73
N THR A 362 -8.60 -2.25 26.02
CA THR A 362 -9.68 -3.22 26.01
C THR A 362 -9.30 -4.41 25.15
N LYS A 363 -9.28 -5.60 25.74
CA LYS A 363 -9.10 -6.87 25.04
C LYS A 363 -10.13 -7.87 25.54
N ASP A 364 -10.91 -8.45 24.63
CA ASP A 364 -11.97 -9.41 24.96
C ASP A 364 -12.96 -8.90 26.04
N ASN A 365 -13.31 -7.59 25.98
CA ASN A 365 -14.13 -6.85 26.95
C ASN A 365 -13.51 -6.70 28.34
N GLU A 366 -12.23 -6.90 28.51
CA GLU A 366 -11.50 -6.67 29.77
C GLU A 366 -10.41 -5.61 29.55
N LEU A 367 -10.17 -4.78 30.58
CA LEU A 367 -9.07 -3.82 30.58
C LEU A 367 -7.78 -4.54 30.98
N VAL A 368 -6.80 -4.52 30.08
CA VAL A 368 -5.50 -5.19 30.24
C VAL A 368 -4.38 -4.16 30.15
N ASP A 369 -3.41 -4.21 31.06
CA ASP A 369 -2.20 -3.40 30.97
C ASP A 369 -1.36 -3.85 29.76
N THR A 370 -1.24 -2.96 28.79
CA THR A 370 -0.53 -3.23 27.52
C THR A 370 0.74 -2.39 27.46
N PRO A 371 1.91 -3.01 27.26
CA PRO A 371 3.17 -2.28 27.15
C PRO A 371 3.15 -1.31 25.95
N VAL A 372 3.71 -0.14 26.14
CA VAL A 372 3.90 0.88 25.11
C VAL A 372 5.38 0.98 24.76
N ASP A 373 5.71 0.87 23.48
CA ASP A 373 7.07 1.11 22.98
C ASP A 373 7.27 2.63 22.79
N MET A 374 7.78 3.28 23.84
CA MET A 374 8.04 4.73 23.82
C MET A 374 9.13 5.10 22.80
N VAL A 375 10.11 4.23 22.61
CA VAL A 375 11.23 4.46 21.69
C VAL A 375 10.74 4.50 20.24
N GLU A 376 10.02 3.48 19.82
CA GLU A 376 9.47 3.43 18.46
C GLU A 376 8.36 4.48 18.24
N THR A 377 7.55 4.76 19.27
CA THR A 377 6.55 5.83 19.20
C THR A 377 7.20 7.18 18.93
N PHE A 378 8.29 7.51 19.61
CA PHE A 378 9.01 8.77 19.38
C PHE A 378 9.70 8.81 18.02
N ASN A 379 10.36 7.71 17.61
CA ASN A 379 10.97 7.60 16.28
C ASN A 379 9.93 7.87 15.18
N TYR A 380 8.72 7.34 15.35
CA TYR A 380 7.59 7.59 14.43
C TYR A 380 7.17 9.06 14.43
N LEU A 381 6.98 9.66 15.61
CA LEU A 381 6.53 11.05 15.77
C LEU A 381 7.49 12.06 15.12
N ILE A 382 8.78 11.86 15.26
CA ILE A 382 9.79 12.74 14.63
C ILE A 382 10.08 12.39 13.17
N GLY A 383 9.50 11.30 12.64
CA GLY A 383 9.73 10.83 11.27
C GLY A 383 11.17 10.34 11.06
N LEU A 384 11.74 9.63 12.02
CA LEU A 384 13.12 9.14 11.98
C LEU A 384 13.24 7.87 11.13
N ASN A 385 14.04 7.93 10.08
CA ASN A 385 14.58 6.74 9.42
C ASN A 385 15.69 6.18 10.27
N VAL A 386 15.39 5.14 11.03
CA VAL A 386 16.35 4.50 11.93
C VAL A 386 17.42 3.77 11.12
N GLU A 387 18.68 4.14 11.31
CA GLU A 387 19.86 3.45 10.75
C GLU A 387 20.40 2.42 11.73
N THR A 388 20.52 2.81 13.01
CA THR A 388 20.95 1.91 14.08
C THR A 388 20.09 2.08 15.33
N MET A 389 19.81 0.98 16.02
CA MET A 389 19.19 0.93 17.32
C MET A 389 19.92 -0.08 18.19
N ARG A 390 20.38 0.34 19.36
CA ARG A 390 21.21 -0.49 20.23
C ARG A 390 20.89 -0.26 21.71
N TRP A 391 21.09 -1.31 22.49
CA TRP A 391 20.94 -1.33 23.94
C TRP A 391 22.30 -1.56 24.59
N PRO A 392 23.16 -0.53 24.72
CA PRO A 392 24.56 -0.71 25.11
C PRO A 392 24.73 -1.15 26.55
N LYS A 393 23.78 -0.83 27.43
CA LYS A 393 23.74 -1.19 28.83
C LYS A 393 22.30 -1.29 29.31
N ASP A 394 22.07 -1.94 30.45
CA ASP A 394 20.77 -1.87 31.14
C ASP A 394 20.42 -0.41 31.47
N GLY A 395 19.18 -0.05 31.17
CA GLY A 395 18.68 1.31 31.34
C GLY A 395 19.00 2.31 30.24
N TYR A 396 19.59 1.90 29.11
CA TYR A 396 19.81 2.74 27.92
C TYR A 396 19.25 2.15 26.65
N CYS A 397 18.70 3.01 25.78
CA CYS A 397 18.50 2.72 24.37
C CYS A 397 19.04 3.88 23.54
N VAL A 398 19.82 3.59 22.51
CA VAL A 398 20.42 4.59 21.61
C VAL A 398 19.95 4.33 20.20
N VAL A 399 19.38 5.35 19.57
CA VAL A 399 18.89 5.31 18.19
C VAL A 399 19.59 6.38 17.37
N GLU A 400 20.10 6.01 16.22
CA GLU A 400 20.69 6.93 15.25
C GLU A 400 19.95 6.80 13.93
N GLY A 401 19.74 7.92 13.24
CA GLY A 401 19.04 7.94 11.97
C GLY A 401 18.95 9.32 11.36
N ILE A 402 18.16 9.43 10.30
CA ILE A 402 17.96 10.67 9.55
C ILE A 402 16.45 10.97 9.51
N THR A 403 16.07 12.20 9.86
CA THR A 403 14.66 12.61 9.79
C THR A 403 14.23 12.82 8.34
N HIS A 404 13.00 12.43 8.02
CA HIS A 404 12.41 12.65 6.69
C HIS A 404 12.23 14.14 6.36
N ILE A 405 11.89 14.95 7.36
CA ILE A 405 11.72 16.38 7.22
C ILE A 405 13.02 17.04 7.68
N GLY A 406 13.63 17.84 6.83
CA GLY A 406 14.89 18.51 7.13
C GLY A 406 16.15 17.70 6.83
N ASN A 407 16.04 16.37 6.68
CA ASN A 407 17.16 15.45 6.44
C ASN A 407 18.26 15.58 7.51
N GLU A 408 17.84 15.78 8.76
CA GLU A 408 18.72 16.01 9.91
C GLU A 408 19.27 14.68 10.45
N ARG A 409 20.59 14.56 10.57
CA ARG A 409 21.20 13.42 11.25
C ARG A 409 20.96 13.53 12.75
N THR A 410 20.23 12.58 13.28
CA THR A 410 19.63 12.66 14.62
C THR A 410 20.12 11.50 15.50
N LEU A 411 20.50 11.85 16.72
CA LEU A 411 20.82 10.93 17.81
C LEU A 411 19.69 11.00 18.86
N VAL A 412 19.12 9.88 19.23
CA VAL A 412 18.12 9.77 20.30
C VAL A 412 18.65 8.85 21.39
N ILE A 413 18.74 9.37 22.61
CA ILE A 413 19.19 8.61 23.77
C ILE A 413 18.07 8.52 24.79
N TRP A 414 17.62 7.33 25.01
CA TRP A 414 16.68 7.00 26.08
C TRP A 414 17.42 6.41 27.27
N ARG A 415 17.02 6.82 28.46
CA ARG A 415 17.53 6.24 29.71
C ARG A 415 16.41 6.04 30.73
N ASP A 416 16.58 5.04 31.55
CA ASP A 416 15.82 4.92 32.80
C ASP A 416 16.44 5.91 33.79
N CYS A 417 15.72 6.99 34.12
CA CYS A 417 16.26 8.12 34.89
C CYS A 417 16.56 7.75 36.36
N GLU A 418 15.93 6.70 36.93
CA GLU A 418 16.29 6.21 38.26
C GLU A 418 17.57 5.38 38.26
N LYS A 419 17.83 4.63 37.20
CA LYS A 419 19.03 3.79 37.07
C LYS A 419 20.24 4.57 36.57
N VAL A 420 20.02 5.62 35.83
CA VAL A 420 21.06 6.39 35.12
C VAL A 420 21.03 7.85 35.50
N SER A 421 21.96 8.26 36.37
CA SER A 421 22.13 9.65 36.78
C SER A 421 22.68 10.55 35.64
N ASN A 422 22.67 11.87 35.85
CA ASN A 422 23.25 12.83 34.91
C ASN A 422 24.77 12.65 34.74
N GLU A 423 25.49 12.29 35.82
CA GLU A 423 26.92 11.98 35.78
C GLU A 423 27.18 10.74 34.93
N ALA A 424 26.35 9.70 35.08
CA ALA A 424 26.46 8.48 34.27
C ALA A 424 26.16 8.76 32.80
N LEU A 425 25.21 9.63 32.47
CA LEU A 425 24.91 10.07 31.12
C LEU A 425 26.09 10.84 30.52
N ASN A 426 26.68 11.80 31.25
CA ASN A 426 27.85 12.56 30.78
C ASN A 426 29.06 11.62 30.54
N GLU A 427 29.29 10.66 31.41
CA GLU A 427 30.32 9.64 31.23
C GLU A 427 30.06 8.76 30.01
N PHE A 428 28.79 8.39 29.77
CA PHE A 428 28.37 7.63 28.58
C PHE A 428 28.68 8.40 27.30
N PHE A 429 28.31 9.67 27.20
CA PHE A 429 28.66 10.54 26.07
C PHE A 429 30.17 10.55 25.79
N ARG A 430 30.96 10.75 26.84
CA ARG A 430 32.42 10.75 26.71
C ARG A 430 32.97 9.40 26.22
N LYS A 431 32.45 8.27 26.74
CA LYS A 431 32.92 6.92 26.35
C LYS A 431 32.53 6.53 24.94
N GLN A 432 31.38 7.03 24.44
CA GLN A 432 30.95 6.80 23.07
C GLN A 432 31.56 7.80 22.09
N ALA A 433 32.35 8.75 22.56
CA ALA A 433 32.89 9.88 21.82
C ALA A 433 31.81 10.79 21.19
N TYR A 434 30.59 10.78 21.74
CA TYR A 434 29.55 11.71 21.29
C TYR A 434 29.85 13.13 21.74
N SER A 435 29.61 14.08 20.86
CA SER A 435 29.75 15.51 21.13
C SER A 435 28.48 16.26 20.82
N THR A 436 28.13 17.16 21.71
CA THR A 436 27.01 18.09 21.49
C THR A 436 27.42 19.34 20.73
N THR A 437 28.73 19.54 20.52
CA THR A 437 29.29 20.79 19.95
C THR A 437 29.92 20.62 18.57
N ASP A 438 30.12 19.38 18.10
CA ASP A 438 30.63 19.09 16.76
C ASP A 438 29.49 19.03 15.71
N SER A 439 29.80 18.62 14.49
CA SER A 439 28.85 18.55 13.37
C SER A 439 28.44 17.10 13.04
N GLU A 440 28.70 16.14 13.92
CA GLU A 440 28.35 14.74 13.63
C GLU A 440 26.83 14.52 13.57
N PHE A 441 26.10 15.12 14.54
CA PHE A 441 24.65 15.12 14.60
C PHE A 441 24.11 16.54 14.50
N ASP A 442 23.06 16.72 13.73
CA ASP A 442 22.35 18.00 13.64
C ASP A 442 21.48 18.21 14.87
N LYS A 443 20.90 17.10 15.39
CA LYS A 443 20.01 17.11 16.55
C LYS A 443 20.24 15.94 17.49
N ILE A 444 20.11 16.19 18.78
CA ILE A 444 20.26 15.20 19.83
C ILE A 444 19.05 15.27 20.75
N TYR A 445 18.36 14.17 20.90
CA TYR A 445 17.23 14.03 21.82
C TYR A 445 17.61 13.19 23.04
N VAL A 446 17.26 13.63 24.23
CA VAL A 446 17.52 12.92 25.49
C VAL A 446 16.31 13.05 26.40
N ASN A 447 15.88 11.99 27.09
CA ASN A 447 14.81 12.07 28.07
C ASN A 447 15.35 12.43 29.48
N GLY A 448 14.51 13.10 30.23
CA GLY A 448 14.80 13.58 31.58
C GLY A 448 15.79 14.76 31.63
N ASP A 449 15.73 15.53 32.70
CA ASP A 449 16.66 16.63 32.93
C ASP A 449 18.10 16.17 32.80
N ASN A 450 18.91 16.90 32.06
CA ASN A 450 20.30 16.56 31.81
C ASN A 450 21.22 17.78 31.94
N THR A 451 22.50 17.51 32.09
CA THR A 451 23.56 18.51 32.23
C THR A 451 24.52 18.50 31.05
N LEU A 452 24.10 17.95 29.91
CA LEU A 452 24.90 17.97 28.70
C LEU A 452 25.14 19.40 28.21
N PRO A 453 26.35 19.73 27.76
CA PRO A 453 26.61 21.00 27.09
C PRO A 453 25.64 21.17 25.91
N ASN A 454 25.07 22.37 25.74
CA ASN A 454 24.13 22.63 24.67
C ASN A 454 24.53 23.89 23.90
N ILE A 455 24.36 23.83 22.58
CA ILE A 455 24.57 24.98 21.68
C ILE A 455 23.29 25.27 20.90
N LYS A 456 23.15 26.54 20.54
CA LYS A 456 22.08 26.93 19.61
C LYS A 456 22.47 26.57 18.19
N THR A 457 21.55 25.95 17.47
CA THR A 457 21.70 25.66 16.03
C THR A 457 21.29 26.85 15.17
N ASP A 458 20.31 27.65 15.69
CA ASP A 458 19.87 28.93 15.14
C ASP A 458 19.32 29.83 16.27
N GLU A 459 18.64 30.94 15.94
CA GLU A 459 18.11 31.88 16.93
C GLU A 459 17.07 31.27 17.87
N GLU A 460 16.31 30.25 17.39
CA GLU A 460 15.18 29.69 18.11
C GLU A 460 15.43 28.23 18.59
N HIS A 461 16.40 27.51 18.00
CA HIS A 461 16.55 26.06 18.23
C HIS A 461 17.86 25.72 18.94
N TRP A 462 17.75 24.71 19.81
CA TRP A 462 18.87 24.07 20.49
C TRP A 462 19.21 22.73 19.87
N LYS A 463 20.48 22.35 19.93
CA LYS A 463 20.97 21.07 19.43
C LYS A 463 20.51 19.89 20.29
N VAL A 464 20.63 20.02 21.61
CA VAL A 464 20.11 19.03 22.57
C VAL A 464 18.71 19.45 23.00
N VAL A 465 17.75 18.58 22.78
CA VAL A 465 16.32 18.81 23.05
C VAL A 465 15.80 17.69 23.95
N LEU A 466 14.93 18.03 24.90
CA LEU A 466 14.25 17.03 25.71
C LEU A 466 13.23 16.26 24.85
N ILE A 467 13.26 14.95 24.98
CA ILE A 467 12.30 14.07 24.29
C ILE A 467 10.87 14.45 24.69
N GLU A 468 10.63 14.74 25.96
CA GLU A 468 9.32 15.12 26.52
C GLU A 468 8.75 16.36 25.84
N GLU A 469 9.58 17.36 25.59
CA GLU A 469 9.15 18.61 24.93
C GLU A 469 8.76 18.38 23.49
N GLU A 470 9.60 17.68 22.74
CA GLU A 470 9.32 17.38 21.34
C GLU A 470 8.15 16.39 21.21
N PHE A 471 8.04 15.41 22.09
CA PHE A 471 6.94 14.45 22.12
C PHE A 471 5.61 15.18 22.34
N LYS A 472 5.54 16.06 23.36
CA LYS A 472 4.36 16.87 23.62
C LYS A 472 3.99 17.77 22.43
N LYS A 473 4.98 18.42 21.83
CA LYS A 473 4.78 19.27 20.65
C LYS A 473 4.17 18.49 19.50
N ARG A 474 4.66 17.27 19.22
CA ARG A 474 4.21 16.42 18.11
C ARG A 474 2.85 15.76 18.36
N MET A 475 2.50 15.46 19.59
CA MET A 475 1.19 14.89 19.92
C MET A 475 0.05 15.88 19.71
N PHE A 476 0.31 17.19 19.88
CA PHE A 476 -0.74 18.21 19.91
C PHE A 476 -0.61 19.26 18.80
N SER A 477 0.24 19.00 17.79
CA SER A 477 0.45 19.90 16.63
C SER A 477 -0.55 19.66 15.49
#